data_f83945c4a230b374a81901983d3f3bd7
#
_entry.id   f83945c4a230b374a81901983d3f3bd7
#
_cell.length_a   1.000
_cell.length_b   1.000
_cell.length_c   1.000
_cell.angle_alpha   90.00
_cell.angle_beta   90.00
_cell.angle_gamma   90.00
#
_symmetry.space_group_name_H-M   'P 1'
#
loop_
_entity.id
_entity.type
_entity.pdbx_description
1 polymer ?
#
loop_
_entity_poly.entity_id
_entity_poly.type
_entity_poly.pdbx_seq_one_letter_code
_entity_poly.pdbx_strand_id
1 'polypeptide(L)'
;MKKQTLLLSSLALSIGLSLSVLPPAAASLPTQVPGQGALPSLAPMLEKVLPAVVSVQVEGTASPTLNMPEELKKYFGDNAPQEQAQPFEGLGSGVIIDAAKGYVLTNNHVINQAQKISVQLNDGREFDAKLVGSDEQSDIALLQLIKPDHLTQIAIADSDKLRVGDFAVAVGNPFGLGQTATSGIISALGRSGLNLEGLENFIQTDASINRGNSGGALLNLNGELIGINTAILAPGGGSIGIGFAIPSNMAKTLADQLIQFGEIKRGLLGIKGMEMSADIAKAMNLNVQRGAFVSEVLPNSGSAKAGIKSGDVIVSLNGKPLNSFAELRSRIATTEPGTKVKLGLLRDGKPVDVEVTLDKSTSSTASAELIIPALQGASFSDGQMKDGTKGVVIDNVDKGSAAAQVGLHKDDIIIGLNRQRIHSIAELRKVLEGKPPVIALNVIRGNESIYLLLR
;
A
#
# COMPACT_ATOMS: atom_id res chain seq x y z
N MET A 1 -84.25 51.13 -16.46
CA MET A 1 -83.36 50.15 -17.11
C MET A 1 -82.07 50.18 -16.36
N LYS A 2 -81.84 49.19 -15.45
CA LYS A 2 -80.75 49.15 -14.49
C LYS A 2 -79.66 48.24 -15.05
N LYS A 3 -78.45 48.76 -15.15
CA LYS A 3 -77.23 47.97 -15.43
C LYS A 3 -76.73 47.37 -14.11
N GLN A 4 -76.64 46.07 -14.06
CA GLN A 4 -75.92 45.37 -12.95
C GLN A 4 -74.51 45.13 -13.39
N THR A 5 -73.57 45.60 -12.55
CA THR A 5 -72.14 45.40 -12.68
C THR A 5 -71.80 44.15 -11.91
N LEU A 6 -71.26 43.10 -12.55
CA LEU A 6 -70.71 41.94 -11.90
C LEU A 6 -69.21 42.24 -11.51
N LEU A 7 -68.93 42.16 -10.24
CA LEU A 7 -67.57 42.11 -9.72
C LEU A 7 -67.07 40.65 -9.73
N LEU A 8 -66.09 40.38 -10.56
CA LEU A 8 -65.32 39.15 -10.52
C LEU A 8 -64.15 39.34 -9.57
N SER A 9 -64.19 38.70 -8.38
CA SER A 9 -63.07 38.58 -7.47
C SER A 9 -62.20 37.44 -7.91
N SER A 10 -61.00 37.76 -8.44
CA SER A 10 -59.94 36.80 -8.72
C SER A 10 -59.19 36.41 -7.44
N LEU A 11 -59.45 35.21 -6.95
CA LEU A 11 -58.70 34.59 -5.87
C LEU A 11 -57.42 33.99 -6.46
N ALA A 12 -56.30 34.69 -6.34
CA ALA A 12 -54.98 34.17 -6.70
C ALA A 12 -54.50 33.21 -5.63
N LEU A 13 -54.55 31.90 -5.92
CA LEU A 13 -54.00 30.81 -5.09
C LEU A 13 -52.49 30.74 -5.38
N SER A 14 -51.67 31.41 -4.59
CA SER A 14 -50.21 31.29 -4.63
C SER A 14 -49.81 29.96 -3.94
N ILE A 15 -49.58 28.91 -4.76
CA ILE A 15 -48.91 27.68 -4.29
C ILE A 15 -47.41 27.99 -4.17
N GLY A 16 -46.97 28.30 -2.97
CA GLY A 16 -45.54 28.38 -2.64
C GLY A 16 -44.93 26.98 -2.66
N LEU A 17 -44.20 26.66 -3.75
CA LEU A 17 -43.36 25.48 -3.80
C LEU A 17 -42.15 25.72 -2.93
N SER A 18 -42.24 25.39 -1.63
CA SER A 18 -41.08 25.31 -0.75
C SER A 18 -40.27 24.07 -1.15
N LEU A 19 -39.23 24.28 -1.98
CA LEU A 19 -38.14 23.31 -2.10
C LEU A 19 -37.46 23.17 -0.73
N SER A 20 -37.91 22.21 0.07
CA SER A 20 -37.14 21.74 1.20
C SER A 20 -35.91 21.04 0.64
N VAL A 21 -34.77 21.71 0.65
CA VAL A 21 -33.46 21.07 0.49
C VAL A 21 -33.29 20.12 1.69
N LEU A 22 -33.62 18.84 1.44
CA LEU A 22 -33.31 17.78 2.40
C LEU A 22 -31.77 17.78 2.55
N PRO A 23 -31.23 17.93 3.77
CA PRO A 23 -29.80 17.72 3.98
C PRO A 23 -29.44 16.31 3.51
N PRO A 24 -28.24 16.08 2.95
CA PRO A 24 -27.79 14.73 2.62
C PRO A 24 -27.95 13.87 3.86
N ALA A 25 -28.73 12.80 3.72
CA ALA A 25 -28.89 11.81 4.79
C ALA A 25 -27.49 11.25 5.08
N ALA A 26 -26.87 11.74 6.15
CA ALA A 26 -25.73 11.04 6.74
C ALA A 26 -26.21 9.61 6.95
N ALA A 27 -25.54 8.64 6.35
CA ALA A 27 -25.83 7.23 6.57
C ALA A 27 -25.62 6.93 8.05
N SER A 28 -26.66 7.12 8.84
CA SER A 28 -26.64 6.75 10.25
C SER A 28 -26.62 5.22 10.32
N LEU A 29 -25.70 4.68 11.11
CA LEU A 29 -25.72 3.26 11.42
C LEU A 29 -27.12 2.89 11.93
N PRO A 30 -27.64 1.72 11.54
CA PRO A 30 -28.94 1.29 12.01
C PRO A 30 -28.94 1.23 13.55
N THR A 31 -29.91 1.84 14.17
CA THR A 31 -30.06 1.87 15.64
C THR A 31 -30.44 0.49 16.21
N GLN A 32 -30.87 -0.43 15.34
CA GLN A 32 -31.19 -1.80 15.68
C GLN A 32 -30.88 -2.74 14.54
N VAL A 33 -30.36 -3.94 14.86
CA VAL A 33 -30.22 -5.05 13.92
C VAL A 33 -31.37 -6.00 14.14
N PRO A 34 -32.13 -6.43 13.11
CA PRO A 34 -33.21 -7.41 13.30
C PRO A 34 -32.72 -8.64 14.04
N GLY A 35 -33.33 -8.92 15.22
CA GLY A 35 -32.97 -10.05 16.05
C GLY A 35 -31.85 -9.85 17.08
N GLN A 36 -31.20 -8.69 17.15
CA GLN A 36 -30.06 -8.43 18.05
C GLN A 36 -30.26 -7.25 19.03
N GLY A 37 -31.41 -6.58 19.03
CA GLY A 37 -31.66 -5.43 19.90
C GLY A 37 -30.97 -4.11 19.43
N ALA A 38 -30.97 -3.10 20.32
CA ALA A 38 -30.32 -1.80 20.02
C ALA A 38 -28.81 -1.94 19.90
N LEU A 39 -28.24 -1.30 18.85
CA LEU A 39 -26.78 -1.22 18.73
C LEU A 39 -26.22 -0.38 19.89
N PRO A 40 -25.23 -0.88 20.61
CA PRO A 40 -24.58 -0.12 21.67
C PRO A 40 -23.84 1.09 21.07
N SER A 41 -23.70 2.16 21.85
CA SER A 41 -22.81 3.27 21.50
C SER A 41 -21.38 2.78 21.33
N LEU A 42 -20.66 3.32 20.35
CA LEU A 42 -19.23 3.03 20.16
C LEU A 42 -18.33 3.74 21.19
N ALA A 43 -18.88 4.72 21.93
CA ALA A 43 -18.10 5.52 22.88
C ALA A 43 -17.35 4.69 23.93
N PRO A 44 -17.96 3.69 24.62
CA PRO A 44 -17.23 2.88 25.61
C PRO A 44 -16.09 2.04 25.02
N MET A 45 -16.19 1.64 23.75
CA MET A 45 -15.11 0.95 23.04
C MET A 45 -14.01 1.94 22.67
N LEU A 46 -14.38 3.10 22.11
CA LEU A 46 -13.45 4.14 21.72
C LEU A 46 -12.63 4.68 22.90
N GLU A 47 -13.26 4.94 24.06
CA GLU A 47 -12.56 5.37 25.28
C GLU A 47 -11.40 4.45 25.67
N LYS A 48 -11.53 3.14 25.42
CA LYS A 48 -10.47 2.16 25.72
C LYS A 48 -9.35 2.14 24.70
N VAL A 49 -9.65 2.37 23.43
CA VAL A 49 -8.70 2.17 22.33
C VAL A 49 -8.04 3.47 21.85
N LEU A 50 -8.71 4.61 22.02
CA LEU A 50 -8.16 5.90 21.64
C LEU A 50 -6.76 6.17 22.24
N PRO A 51 -6.45 5.82 23.52
CA PRO A 51 -5.11 6.01 24.06
C PRO A 51 -4.01 5.24 23.31
N ALA A 52 -4.35 4.22 22.52
CA ALA A 52 -3.40 3.44 21.72
C ALA A 52 -3.19 4.01 20.31
N VAL A 53 -3.99 4.99 19.89
CA VAL A 53 -3.85 5.67 18.57
C VAL A 53 -3.20 7.02 18.78
N VAL A 54 -2.12 7.28 18.06
CA VAL A 54 -1.24 8.43 18.28
C VAL A 54 -1.12 9.29 17.02
N SER A 55 -0.70 10.55 17.20
CA SER A 55 -0.25 11.40 16.10
C SER A 55 1.23 11.17 15.85
N VAL A 56 1.62 10.98 14.60
CA VAL A 56 3.02 10.89 14.16
C VAL A 56 3.35 12.19 13.42
N GLN A 57 4.33 12.91 13.94
CA GLN A 57 4.82 14.17 13.38
C GLN A 57 6.24 13.94 12.88
N VAL A 58 6.53 14.45 11.69
CA VAL A 58 7.84 14.34 11.08
C VAL A 58 8.33 15.70 10.61
N GLU A 59 9.59 15.93 10.81
CA GLU A 59 10.31 17.09 10.28
C GLU A 59 11.43 16.59 9.37
N GLY A 60 11.61 17.23 8.24
CA GLY A 60 12.67 16.87 7.29
C GLY A 60 12.99 18.02 6.35
N THR A 61 13.92 17.77 5.44
CA THR A 61 14.25 18.70 4.38
C THR A 61 14.04 17.99 3.04
N ALA A 62 13.11 18.50 2.25
CA ALA A 62 12.89 18.04 0.89
C ALA A 62 13.72 18.91 -0.07
N SER A 63 14.53 18.30 -0.91
CA SER A 63 15.12 18.99 -2.05
C SER A 63 14.04 19.13 -3.12
N PRO A 64 13.59 20.36 -3.46
CA PRO A 64 12.65 20.53 -4.54
C PRO A 64 13.35 20.10 -5.83
N THR A 65 12.81 19.10 -6.51
CA THR A 65 13.22 18.76 -7.88
C THR A 65 12.72 19.86 -8.83
N LEU A 66 13.43 20.97 -8.89
CA LEU A 66 13.28 21.91 -9.98
C LEU A 66 13.76 21.21 -11.26
N ASN A 67 12.82 20.64 -12.04
CA ASN A 67 13.06 20.18 -13.40
C ASN A 67 13.35 21.38 -14.32
N MET A 68 14.48 22.06 -14.07
CA MET A 68 14.92 23.14 -14.95
C MET A 68 15.51 22.51 -16.22
N PRO A 69 14.98 22.83 -17.42
CA PRO A 69 15.56 22.36 -18.67
C PRO A 69 17.06 22.70 -18.75
N GLU A 70 17.87 21.79 -19.27
CA GLU A 70 19.33 21.97 -19.42
C GLU A 70 19.70 23.26 -20.15
N GLU A 71 18.87 23.71 -21.09
CA GLU A 71 19.04 24.97 -21.83
C GLU A 71 18.90 26.18 -20.91
N LEU A 72 17.99 26.14 -19.93
CA LEU A 72 17.84 27.17 -18.90
C LEU A 72 18.99 27.14 -17.90
N LYS A 73 19.50 25.96 -17.51
CA LYS A 73 20.70 25.84 -16.67
C LYS A 73 21.92 26.46 -17.34
N LYS A 74 22.10 26.25 -18.66
CA LYS A 74 23.17 26.86 -19.43
C LYS A 74 23.03 28.39 -19.56
N TYR A 75 21.79 28.89 -19.55
CA TYR A 75 21.52 30.33 -19.62
C TYR A 75 21.84 31.05 -18.30
N PHE A 76 21.58 30.39 -17.15
CA PHE A 76 21.83 30.99 -15.84
C PHE A 76 23.26 30.75 -15.32
N GLY A 77 24.04 29.83 -15.91
CA GLY A 77 25.42 29.52 -15.50
C GLY A 77 25.53 29.30 -13.99
N ASP A 78 26.56 29.84 -13.35
CA ASP A 78 26.80 29.79 -11.90
C ASP A 78 25.74 30.53 -11.06
N ASN A 79 24.88 31.33 -11.71
CA ASN A 79 23.73 32.00 -11.08
C ASN A 79 22.42 31.20 -11.19
N ALA A 80 22.47 29.93 -11.62
CA ALA A 80 21.29 29.08 -11.54
C ALA A 80 20.76 29.07 -10.08
N PRO A 81 19.45 29.21 -9.86
CA PRO A 81 18.89 29.12 -8.52
C PRO A 81 19.37 27.83 -7.88
N GLN A 82 20.15 27.94 -6.80
CA GLN A 82 20.56 26.76 -6.03
C GLN A 82 19.31 26.15 -5.45
N GLU A 83 19.14 24.85 -5.63
CA GLU A 83 18.09 24.06 -5.01
C GLU A 83 18.28 24.16 -3.49
N GLN A 84 17.60 25.13 -2.87
CA GLN A 84 17.59 25.23 -1.41
C GLN A 84 16.66 24.13 -0.91
N ALA A 85 17.19 23.19 -0.14
CA ALA A 85 16.42 22.22 0.58
C ALA A 85 15.38 22.97 1.45
N GLN A 86 14.09 22.70 1.20
CA GLN A 86 13.02 23.33 1.96
C GLN A 86 12.63 22.44 3.13
N PRO A 87 12.55 22.98 4.35
CA PRO A 87 12.00 22.22 5.47
C PRO A 87 10.55 21.86 5.18
N PHE A 88 10.17 20.64 5.52
CA PHE A 88 8.79 20.20 5.48
C PHE A 88 8.39 19.59 6.82
N GLU A 89 7.11 19.70 7.15
CA GLU A 89 6.47 19.02 8.26
C GLU A 89 5.42 18.06 7.69
N GLY A 90 5.45 16.81 8.14
CA GLY A 90 4.48 15.79 7.79
C GLY A 90 3.70 15.34 9.00
N LEU A 91 2.44 14.96 8.78
CA LEU A 91 1.53 14.50 9.83
C LEU A 91 0.80 13.24 9.39
N GLY A 92 0.74 12.29 10.30
CA GLY A 92 -0.02 11.07 10.16
C GLY A 92 -0.45 10.52 11.51
N SER A 93 -0.89 9.31 11.51
CA SER A 93 -1.28 8.57 12.70
C SER A 93 -0.38 7.36 12.93
N GLY A 94 -0.44 6.81 14.14
CA GLY A 94 0.22 5.56 14.49
C GLY A 94 -0.61 4.75 15.47
N VAL A 95 -0.23 3.50 15.66
CA VAL A 95 -0.89 2.56 16.58
C VAL A 95 0.15 1.92 17.48
N ILE A 96 0.00 2.05 18.80
CA ILE A 96 0.86 1.40 19.78
C ILE A 96 0.53 -0.09 19.85
N ILE A 97 1.48 -0.93 19.43
CA ILE A 97 1.32 -2.40 19.41
C ILE A 97 2.05 -3.11 20.54
N ASP A 98 2.97 -2.45 21.22
CA ASP A 98 3.68 -2.95 22.41
C ASP A 98 3.97 -1.76 23.34
N ALA A 99 3.22 -1.69 24.44
CA ALA A 99 3.32 -0.59 25.41
C ALA A 99 4.62 -0.65 26.22
N ALA A 100 5.11 -1.85 26.49
CA ALA A 100 6.32 -2.05 27.32
C ALA A 100 7.60 -1.63 26.57
N LYS A 101 7.64 -1.87 25.26
CA LYS A 101 8.80 -1.53 24.41
C LYS A 101 8.60 -0.22 23.65
N GLY A 102 7.40 0.37 23.69
CA GLY A 102 7.06 1.60 22.98
C GLY A 102 7.03 1.44 21.46
N TYR A 103 6.64 0.28 20.94
CA TYR A 103 6.53 0.08 19.50
C TYR A 103 5.24 0.66 18.94
N VAL A 104 5.38 1.44 17.87
CA VAL A 104 4.29 2.12 17.16
C VAL A 104 4.36 1.72 15.69
N LEU A 105 3.27 1.18 15.16
CA LEU A 105 3.07 0.98 13.72
C LEU A 105 2.54 2.26 13.09
N THR A 106 3.04 2.57 11.90
CA THR A 106 2.55 3.65 11.03
C THR A 106 2.80 3.28 9.57
N ASN A 107 2.46 4.16 8.63
CA ASN A 107 2.81 3.96 7.23
C ASN A 107 4.22 4.45 6.90
N ASN A 108 4.85 3.81 5.92
CA ASN A 108 6.15 4.24 5.42
C ASN A 108 6.07 5.63 4.78
N HIS A 109 5.01 5.93 4.00
CA HIS A 109 4.86 7.24 3.38
C HIS A 109 4.72 8.39 4.39
N VAL A 110 4.24 8.13 5.63
CA VAL A 110 4.15 9.12 6.71
C VAL A 110 5.52 9.56 7.18
N ILE A 111 6.49 8.62 7.23
CA ILE A 111 7.84 8.88 7.77
C ILE A 111 8.91 9.04 6.67
N ASN A 112 8.52 9.00 5.41
CA ASN A 112 9.45 9.09 4.31
C ASN A 112 10.19 10.44 4.32
N GLN A 113 11.52 10.39 4.18
CA GLN A 113 12.44 11.55 4.25
C GLN A 113 12.45 12.28 5.62
N ALA A 114 11.87 11.70 6.67
CA ALA A 114 11.92 12.27 8.02
C ALA A 114 13.35 12.27 8.56
N GLN A 115 13.79 13.41 9.09
CA GLN A 115 15.03 13.57 9.85
C GLN A 115 14.78 13.49 11.35
N LYS A 116 13.58 13.94 11.77
CA LYS A 116 13.11 13.85 13.14
C LYS A 116 11.69 13.29 13.13
N ILE A 117 11.41 12.42 14.08
CA ILE A 117 10.09 11.82 14.28
C ILE A 117 9.70 12.02 15.73
N SER A 118 8.52 12.62 15.96
CA SER A 118 7.89 12.69 17.27
C SER A 118 6.50 12.07 17.24
N VAL A 119 6.07 11.58 18.40
CA VAL A 119 4.79 10.92 18.56
C VAL A 119 4.05 11.56 19.71
N GLN A 120 2.86 12.09 19.43
CA GLN A 120 2.00 12.70 20.44
C GLN A 120 0.83 11.77 20.80
N LEU A 121 0.64 11.53 22.08
CA LEU A 121 -0.46 10.74 22.61
C LEU A 121 -1.75 11.60 22.69
N ASN A 122 -2.88 10.94 22.91
CA ASN A 122 -4.18 11.60 23.05
C ASN A 122 -4.30 12.48 24.33
N ASP A 123 -3.47 12.23 25.33
CA ASP A 123 -3.39 13.03 26.57
C ASP A 123 -2.42 14.22 26.48
N GLY A 124 -1.82 14.45 25.30
CA GLY A 124 -0.91 15.55 25.02
C GLY A 124 0.56 15.27 25.32
N ARG A 125 0.91 14.10 25.90
CA ARG A 125 2.31 13.72 26.08
C ARG A 125 2.96 13.50 24.72
N GLU A 126 4.21 13.93 24.59
CA GLU A 126 5.00 13.81 23.38
C GLU A 126 6.29 13.02 23.65
N PHE A 127 6.66 12.17 22.72
CA PHE A 127 7.88 11.34 22.77
C PHE A 127 8.64 11.46 21.45
N ASP A 128 9.95 11.62 21.53
CA ASP A 128 10.79 11.38 20.37
C ASP A 128 10.73 9.91 20.01
N ALA A 129 10.78 9.60 18.71
CA ALA A 129 10.78 8.25 18.21
C ALA A 129 11.94 8.01 17.25
N LYS A 130 12.43 6.78 17.25
CA LYS A 130 13.41 6.30 16.26
C LYS A 130 12.73 5.31 15.30
N LEU A 131 13.14 5.34 14.06
CA LEU A 131 12.76 4.32 13.08
C LEU A 131 13.48 3.01 13.42
N VAL A 132 12.72 1.94 13.65
CA VAL A 132 13.23 0.58 13.78
C VAL A 132 13.51 -0.01 12.41
N GLY A 133 12.58 0.21 11.47
CA GLY A 133 12.68 -0.15 10.08
C GLY A 133 11.38 0.14 9.35
N SER A 134 11.43 0.11 8.04
CA SER A 134 10.25 0.32 7.20
C SER A 134 10.29 -0.53 5.94
N ASP A 135 9.15 -0.68 5.32
CA ASP A 135 8.96 -1.39 4.07
C ASP A 135 8.10 -0.57 3.11
N GLU A 136 8.74 -0.05 2.09
CA GLU A 136 8.09 0.77 1.07
C GLU A 136 7.05 -0.03 0.25
N GLN A 137 7.33 -1.32 -0.03
CA GLN A 137 6.45 -2.12 -0.88
C GLN A 137 5.10 -2.44 -0.22
N SER A 138 5.04 -2.49 1.10
CA SER A 138 3.81 -2.73 1.86
C SER A 138 3.32 -1.50 2.59
N ASP A 139 4.02 -0.38 2.47
CA ASP A 139 3.73 0.89 3.15
C ASP A 139 3.62 0.77 4.68
N ILE A 140 4.48 -0.05 5.31
CA ILE A 140 4.54 -0.20 6.77
C ILE A 140 5.87 0.34 7.30
N ALA A 141 5.80 1.06 8.43
CA ALA A 141 6.95 1.46 9.22
C ALA A 141 6.73 1.14 10.70
N LEU A 142 7.81 0.78 11.39
CA LEU A 142 7.83 0.53 12.81
C LEU A 142 8.73 1.56 13.51
N LEU A 143 8.13 2.27 14.45
CA LEU A 143 8.81 3.24 15.30
C LEU A 143 9.00 2.67 16.70
N GLN A 144 10.00 3.17 17.41
CA GLN A 144 10.19 2.94 18.84
C GLN A 144 10.29 4.26 19.58
N LEU A 145 9.39 4.48 20.53
CA LEU A 145 9.40 5.64 21.40
C LEU A 145 10.62 5.64 22.30
N ILE A 146 11.20 6.81 22.55
CA ILE A 146 12.33 6.99 23.45
C ILE A 146 11.79 7.25 24.85
N LYS A 147 12.18 6.39 25.81
CA LYS A 147 11.74 6.45 27.22
C LYS A 147 10.20 6.44 27.36
N PRO A 148 9.53 5.42 26.80
CA PRO A 148 8.07 5.33 26.91
C PRO A 148 7.64 5.19 28.36
N ASP A 149 6.49 5.81 28.70
CA ASP A 149 5.92 5.75 30.03
C ASP A 149 4.38 5.69 29.94
N HIS A 150 3.77 4.80 30.74
CA HIS A 150 2.31 4.64 30.85
C HIS A 150 1.57 4.63 29.51
N LEU A 151 1.99 3.73 28.59
CA LEU A 151 1.35 3.57 27.29
C LEU A 151 0.20 2.57 27.35
N THR A 152 -0.78 2.74 26.46
CA THR A 152 -1.84 1.77 26.18
C THR A 152 -1.54 1.11 24.84
N GLN A 153 -1.53 -0.22 24.78
CA GLN A 153 -1.41 -0.96 23.53
C GLN A 153 -2.76 -1.46 23.04
N ILE A 154 -2.87 -1.64 21.72
CA ILE A 154 -4.07 -2.19 21.10
C ILE A 154 -3.98 -3.73 21.05
N ALA A 155 -5.13 -4.40 21.20
CA ALA A 155 -5.24 -5.81 20.87
C ALA A 155 -5.32 -5.99 19.35
N ILE A 156 -4.63 -7.01 18.81
CA ILE A 156 -4.61 -7.30 17.38
C ILE A 156 -5.50 -8.49 17.09
N ALA A 157 -6.51 -8.31 16.23
CA ALA A 157 -7.38 -9.38 15.76
C ALA A 157 -6.79 -10.13 14.57
N ASP A 158 -7.28 -11.34 14.32
CA ASP A 158 -6.98 -12.14 13.15
C ASP A 158 -7.77 -11.61 11.93
N SER A 159 -7.11 -10.80 11.08
CA SER A 159 -7.73 -10.21 9.89
C SER A 159 -8.14 -11.22 8.81
N ASP A 160 -7.66 -12.47 8.88
CA ASP A 160 -8.09 -13.53 7.96
C ASP A 160 -9.48 -14.08 8.30
N LYS A 161 -10.06 -13.71 9.46
CA LYS A 161 -11.43 -14.07 9.85
C LYS A 161 -12.47 -13.03 9.45
N LEU A 162 -12.05 -11.90 8.91
CA LEU A 162 -12.94 -10.83 8.48
C LEU A 162 -13.85 -11.29 7.33
N ARG A 163 -15.05 -10.73 7.32
CA ARG A 163 -16.04 -10.95 6.26
C ARG A 163 -16.56 -9.62 5.74
N VAL A 164 -16.92 -9.59 4.49
CA VAL A 164 -17.64 -8.45 3.92
C VAL A 164 -18.96 -8.26 4.69
N GLY A 165 -19.22 -7.02 5.11
CA GLY A 165 -20.35 -6.64 5.94
C GLY A 165 -20.05 -6.57 7.45
N ASP A 166 -18.91 -7.05 7.93
CA ASP A 166 -18.49 -6.84 9.31
C ASP A 166 -18.27 -5.33 9.55
N PHE A 167 -18.67 -4.82 10.71
CA PHE A 167 -18.49 -3.42 11.08
C PHE A 167 -17.02 -3.07 11.24
N ALA A 168 -16.66 -1.88 10.80
CA ALA A 168 -15.31 -1.33 10.91
C ALA A 168 -15.35 0.10 11.43
N VAL A 169 -14.37 0.47 12.26
CA VAL A 169 -14.19 1.82 12.78
C VAL A 169 -12.77 2.27 12.45
N ALA A 170 -12.64 3.28 11.62
CA ALA A 170 -11.35 3.89 11.31
C ALA A 170 -11.06 5.01 12.31
N VAL A 171 -9.89 4.95 12.93
CA VAL A 171 -9.42 5.92 13.92
C VAL A 171 -8.08 6.49 13.48
N GLY A 172 -7.95 7.80 13.58
CA GLY A 172 -6.70 8.51 13.37
C GLY A 172 -6.61 9.73 14.28
N ASN A 173 -5.47 10.39 14.27
CA ASN A 173 -5.23 11.65 14.97
C ASN A 173 -4.69 12.70 13.99
N PRO A 174 -5.53 13.14 13.04
CA PRO A 174 -5.11 14.10 12.03
C PRO A 174 -4.79 15.46 12.68
N PHE A 175 -3.65 16.02 12.30
CA PHE A 175 -3.24 17.39 12.65
C PHE A 175 -3.03 17.69 14.15
N GLY A 176 -2.96 16.65 15.00
CA GLY A 176 -2.89 16.89 16.46
C GLY A 176 -4.09 17.65 17.05
N LEU A 177 -5.14 17.86 16.25
CA LEU A 177 -6.38 18.54 16.67
C LEU A 177 -7.29 17.69 17.54
N GLY A 178 -6.90 16.45 17.75
CA GLY A 178 -7.68 15.43 18.45
C GLY A 178 -8.00 14.24 17.55
N GLN A 179 -8.32 13.13 18.20
CA GLN A 179 -8.63 11.89 17.52
C GLN A 179 -9.98 11.96 16.81
N THR A 180 -10.02 11.40 15.61
CA THR A 180 -11.23 11.30 14.80
C THR A 180 -11.55 9.83 14.60
N ALA A 181 -12.81 9.45 14.84
CA ALA A 181 -13.33 8.13 14.55
C ALA A 181 -14.43 8.22 13.50
N THR A 182 -14.34 7.37 12.48
CA THR A 182 -15.39 7.18 11.46
C THR A 182 -15.79 5.72 11.44
N SER A 183 -17.04 5.43 11.10
CA SER A 183 -17.54 4.06 11.09
C SER A 183 -18.11 3.68 9.74
N GLY A 184 -18.06 2.40 9.44
CA GLY A 184 -18.56 1.78 8.24
C GLY A 184 -18.52 0.26 8.36
N ILE A 185 -18.33 -0.40 7.22
CA ILE A 185 -18.22 -1.85 7.12
C ILE A 185 -16.99 -2.24 6.28
N ILE A 186 -16.63 -3.50 6.35
CA ILE A 186 -15.72 -4.12 5.40
C ILE A 186 -16.47 -4.27 4.08
N SER A 187 -16.10 -3.50 3.07
CA SER A 187 -16.74 -3.50 1.75
C SER A 187 -16.19 -4.59 0.84
N ALA A 188 -14.89 -4.91 0.99
CA ALA A 188 -14.23 -5.99 0.27
C ALA A 188 -12.93 -6.43 0.97
N LEU A 189 -12.44 -7.60 0.63
CA LEU A 189 -11.17 -8.17 1.10
C LEU A 189 -10.28 -8.53 -0.09
N GLY A 190 -8.96 -8.54 0.12
CA GLY A 190 -7.99 -8.96 -0.89
C GLY A 190 -7.91 -8.00 -2.08
N ARG A 191 -8.16 -6.70 -1.89
CA ARG A 191 -8.06 -5.71 -2.97
C ARG A 191 -6.61 -5.53 -3.39
N SER A 192 -6.38 -5.61 -4.70
CA SER A 192 -5.07 -5.53 -5.33
C SER A 192 -5.20 -5.01 -6.76
N GLY A 193 -4.06 -4.72 -7.41
CA GLY A 193 -4.05 -4.18 -8.78
C GLY A 193 -4.51 -2.73 -8.86
N LEU A 194 -4.41 -2.00 -7.75
CA LEU A 194 -4.79 -0.59 -7.65
C LEU A 194 -3.61 0.34 -7.99
N ASN A 195 -2.39 -0.21 -8.04
CA ASN A 195 -1.13 0.51 -8.21
C ASN A 195 -0.91 1.60 -7.16
N LEU A 196 -1.36 1.33 -5.95
CA LEU A 196 -1.12 2.18 -4.78
C LEU A 196 0.20 1.83 -4.12
N GLU A 197 0.45 0.51 -3.96
CA GLU A 197 1.64 -0.03 -3.31
C GLU A 197 2.22 -1.23 -4.09
N GLY A 198 3.48 -1.58 -3.81
CA GLY A 198 4.14 -2.71 -4.46
C GLY A 198 3.55 -4.07 -4.12
N LEU A 199 3.05 -4.22 -2.89
CA LEU A 199 2.42 -5.44 -2.38
C LEU A 199 1.03 -5.11 -1.83
N GLU A 200 0.03 -5.31 -2.64
CA GLU A 200 -1.36 -5.01 -2.31
C GLU A 200 -2.12 -6.27 -1.88
N ASN A 201 -2.80 -6.17 -0.76
CA ASN A 201 -3.77 -7.14 -0.25
C ASN A 201 -4.70 -6.41 0.73
N PHE A 202 -5.36 -5.33 0.26
CA PHE A 202 -6.04 -4.41 1.16
C PHE A 202 -7.41 -4.92 1.62
N ILE A 203 -7.77 -4.51 2.84
CA ILE A 203 -9.13 -4.42 3.30
C ILE A 203 -9.73 -3.15 2.72
N GLN A 204 -10.86 -3.24 2.01
CA GLN A 204 -11.62 -2.09 1.59
C GLN A 204 -12.74 -1.80 2.59
N THR A 205 -12.92 -0.53 2.96
CA THR A 205 -13.98 -0.07 3.86
C THR A 205 -14.62 1.22 3.33
N ASP A 206 -15.90 1.45 3.67
CA ASP A 206 -16.59 2.71 3.44
C ASP A 206 -16.53 3.66 4.65
N ALA A 207 -15.93 3.21 5.77
CA ALA A 207 -15.52 4.12 6.84
C ALA A 207 -14.62 5.22 6.25
N SER A 208 -14.96 6.48 6.50
CA SER A 208 -14.25 7.60 5.88
C SER A 208 -12.80 7.67 6.30
N ILE A 209 -11.89 7.44 5.36
CA ILE A 209 -10.44 7.64 5.52
C ILE A 209 -10.08 8.94 4.80
N ASN A 210 -9.37 9.84 5.47
CA ASN A 210 -8.92 11.12 4.96
C ASN A 210 -7.46 11.35 5.36
N ARG A 211 -6.87 12.44 4.86
CA ARG A 211 -5.50 12.85 5.26
C ARG A 211 -5.40 12.94 6.78
N GLY A 212 -4.35 12.35 7.33
CA GLY A 212 -4.10 12.26 8.76
C GLY A 212 -4.56 10.95 9.41
N ASN A 213 -5.49 10.18 8.80
CA ASN A 213 -5.82 8.85 9.26
C ASN A 213 -4.79 7.78 8.83
N SER A 214 -3.93 8.08 7.85
CA SER A 214 -2.87 7.17 7.40
C SER A 214 -1.96 6.77 8.55
N GLY A 215 -1.69 5.48 8.71
CA GLY A 215 -0.96 4.88 9.84
C GLY A 215 -1.81 4.62 11.08
N GLY A 216 -3.04 5.14 11.13
CA GLY A 216 -4.00 4.90 12.21
C GLY A 216 -4.69 3.54 12.14
N ALA A 217 -5.56 3.27 13.09
CA ALA A 217 -6.20 1.98 13.27
C ALA A 217 -7.48 1.83 12.45
N LEU A 218 -7.67 0.66 11.83
CA LEU A 218 -8.98 0.13 11.48
C LEU A 218 -9.33 -0.92 12.53
N LEU A 219 -10.49 -0.78 13.20
CA LEU A 219 -10.91 -1.57 14.34
C LEU A 219 -12.18 -2.34 14.05
N ASN A 220 -12.37 -3.49 14.73
CA ASN A 220 -13.67 -4.15 14.85
C ASN A 220 -14.47 -3.55 16.03
N LEU A 221 -15.70 -4.05 16.24
CA LEU A 221 -16.55 -3.58 17.35
C LEU A 221 -16.06 -3.98 18.75
N ASN A 222 -15.10 -4.91 18.85
CA ASN A 222 -14.45 -5.25 20.12
C ASN A 222 -13.32 -4.27 20.47
N GLY A 223 -12.98 -3.34 19.56
CA GLY A 223 -11.84 -2.44 19.70
C GLY A 223 -10.49 -3.08 19.37
N GLU A 224 -10.51 -4.18 18.64
CA GLU A 224 -9.29 -4.86 18.21
C GLU A 224 -8.85 -4.37 16.83
N LEU A 225 -7.55 -4.25 16.61
CA LEU A 225 -6.94 -3.84 15.35
C LEU A 225 -7.17 -4.91 14.28
N ILE A 226 -7.85 -4.56 13.20
CA ILE A 226 -8.06 -5.41 12.02
C ILE A 226 -7.24 -4.94 10.81
N GLY A 227 -6.73 -3.70 10.83
CA GLY A 227 -5.87 -3.16 9.78
C GLY A 227 -5.26 -1.82 10.13
N ILE A 228 -4.28 -1.40 9.32
CA ILE A 228 -3.65 -0.07 9.35
C ILE A 228 -4.20 0.74 8.19
N ASN A 229 -4.86 1.87 8.48
CA ASN A 229 -5.36 2.77 7.43
C ASN A 229 -4.20 3.28 6.58
N THR A 230 -4.32 3.23 5.25
CA THR A 230 -3.21 3.64 4.38
C THR A 230 -3.64 4.62 3.28
N ALA A 231 -4.56 4.25 2.42
CA ALA A 231 -4.86 4.99 1.21
C ALA A 231 -6.36 5.17 0.98
N ILE A 232 -6.68 6.11 0.10
CA ILE A 232 -8.03 6.30 -0.45
C ILE A 232 -7.96 6.37 -1.98
N LEU A 233 -8.99 5.86 -2.64
CA LEU A 233 -9.20 6.15 -4.05
C LEU A 233 -10.08 7.41 -4.14
N ALA A 234 -9.46 8.57 -4.32
CA ALA A 234 -10.17 9.85 -4.24
C ALA A 234 -9.65 10.85 -5.27
N PRO A 235 -10.26 10.95 -6.45
CA PRO A 235 -9.87 11.91 -7.49
C PRO A 235 -9.87 13.38 -7.01
N GLY A 236 -10.65 13.71 -5.96
CA GLY A 236 -10.76 15.04 -5.37
C GLY A 236 -10.06 15.22 -4.02
N GLY A 237 -9.29 14.20 -3.54
CA GLY A 237 -8.53 14.28 -2.28
C GLY A 237 -9.32 14.05 -0.99
N GLY A 238 -10.64 13.83 -1.06
CA GLY A 238 -11.49 13.49 0.10
C GLY A 238 -12.14 12.12 -0.05
N SER A 239 -12.55 11.50 1.06
CA SER A 239 -13.21 10.19 1.05
C SER A 239 -14.50 10.20 0.22
N ILE A 240 -14.63 9.22 -0.66
CA ILE A 240 -15.84 8.93 -1.44
C ILE A 240 -16.47 7.59 -1.05
N GLY A 241 -16.14 7.07 0.14
CA GLY A 241 -16.58 5.75 0.60
C GLY A 241 -15.74 4.59 0.08
N ILE A 242 -14.51 4.86 -0.39
CA ILE A 242 -13.55 3.84 -0.83
C ILE A 242 -12.22 4.11 -0.12
N GLY A 243 -12.06 3.50 1.03
CA GLY A 243 -10.86 3.52 1.85
C GLY A 243 -10.19 2.15 1.88
N PHE A 244 -8.88 2.14 2.10
CA PHE A 244 -8.05 0.93 2.14
C PHE A 244 -7.24 0.88 3.42
N ALA A 245 -7.11 -0.34 3.96
CA ALA A 245 -6.25 -0.62 5.10
C ALA A 245 -5.42 -1.88 4.85
N ILE A 246 -4.20 -1.88 5.35
CA ILE A 246 -3.29 -3.03 5.35
C ILE A 246 -3.77 -4.01 6.42
N PRO A 247 -4.02 -5.30 6.12
CA PRO A 247 -4.52 -6.27 7.09
C PRO A 247 -3.63 -6.40 8.33
N SER A 248 -4.23 -6.53 9.51
CA SER A 248 -3.50 -6.64 10.77
C SER A 248 -2.52 -7.81 10.83
N ASN A 249 -2.86 -8.97 10.24
CA ASN A 249 -1.94 -10.11 10.16
C ASN A 249 -0.69 -9.78 9.34
N MET A 250 -0.86 -9.07 8.22
CA MET A 250 0.25 -8.61 7.40
C MET A 250 1.11 -7.59 8.16
N ALA A 251 0.49 -6.57 8.75
CA ALA A 251 1.18 -5.54 9.52
C ALA A 251 1.96 -6.13 10.70
N LYS A 252 1.36 -7.10 11.43
CA LYS A 252 2.03 -7.81 12.53
C LYS A 252 3.24 -8.60 12.05
N THR A 253 3.09 -9.38 10.98
CA THR A 253 4.21 -10.17 10.42
C THR A 253 5.38 -9.29 9.99
N LEU A 254 5.09 -8.14 9.38
CA LEU A 254 6.11 -7.16 9.01
C LEU A 254 6.76 -6.53 10.25
N ALA A 255 5.96 -6.14 11.24
CA ALA A 255 6.49 -5.61 12.50
C ALA A 255 7.43 -6.60 13.21
N ASP A 256 7.03 -7.87 13.31
CA ASP A 256 7.85 -8.92 13.92
C ASP A 256 9.21 -9.06 13.20
N GLN A 257 9.23 -9.02 11.87
CA GLN A 257 10.47 -9.05 11.09
C GLN A 257 11.32 -7.78 11.30
N LEU A 258 10.69 -6.59 11.31
CA LEU A 258 11.41 -5.34 11.57
C LEU A 258 12.03 -5.32 12.98
N ILE A 259 11.34 -5.86 13.98
CA ILE A 259 11.86 -6.00 15.35
C ILE A 259 13.08 -6.95 15.37
N GLN A 260 12.97 -8.07 14.66
CA GLN A 260 13.98 -9.13 14.71
C GLN A 260 15.19 -8.82 13.84
N PHE A 261 15.00 -8.25 12.66
CA PHE A 261 16.05 -8.12 11.65
C PHE A 261 16.35 -6.68 11.24
N GLY A 262 15.50 -5.71 11.59
CA GLY A 262 15.59 -4.33 11.10
C GLY A 262 15.18 -4.16 9.62
N GLU A 263 14.90 -5.26 8.92
CA GLU A 263 14.55 -5.33 7.49
C GLU A 263 13.53 -6.44 7.22
N ILE A 264 12.85 -6.36 6.07
CA ILE A 264 11.94 -7.42 5.63
C ILE A 264 12.68 -8.45 4.78
N LYS A 265 12.66 -9.70 5.23
CA LYS A 265 13.18 -10.84 4.48
C LYS A 265 12.05 -11.47 3.68
N ARG A 266 12.11 -11.35 2.35
CA ARG A 266 11.04 -11.78 1.47
C ARG A 266 11.20 -13.22 1.04
N GLY A 267 10.14 -14.00 1.21
CA GLY A 267 10.02 -15.32 0.62
C GLY A 267 9.68 -15.24 -0.87
N LEU A 268 10.08 -16.25 -1.61
CA LEU A 268 9.84 -16.39 -3.04
C LEU A 268 9.38 -17.82 -3.36
N LEU A 269 8.31 -17.96 -4.13
CA LEU A 269 7.89 -19.26 -4.69
C LEU A 269 8.71 -19.65 -5.91
N GLY A 270 9.16 -18.68 -6.70
CA GLY A 270 9.84 -18.92 -7.98
C GLY A 270 8.87 -19.34 -9.08
N ILE A 271 7.75 -18.64 -9.18
CA ILE A 271 6.79 -18.76 -10.29
C ILE A 271 6.56 -17.40 -10.93
N LYS A 272 6.22 -17.38 -12.21
CA LYS A 272 5.50 -16.28 -12.85
C LYS A 272 4.04 -16.67 -12.97
N GLY A 273 3.15 -15.73 -12.82
CA GLY A 273 1.72 -15.99 -12.86
C GLY A 273 0.92 -14.75 -13.16
N MET A 274 -0.37 -14.96 -13.28
CA MET A 274 -1.35 -13.90 -13.52
C MET A 274 -2.67 -14.21 -12.82
N GLU A 275 -3.54 -13.23 -12.80
CA GLU A 275 -4.89 -13.39 -12.27
C GLU A 275 -5.65 -14.45 -13.10
N MET A 276 -6.37 -15.32 -12.39
CA MET A 276 -7.29 -16.24 -13.05
C MET A 276 -8.47 -15.46 -13.63
N SER A 277 -8.71 -15.60 -14.93
CA SER A 277 -9.83 -14.95 -15.61
C SER A 277 -10.80 -15.98 -16.20
N ALA A 278 -12.00 -15.53 -16.53
CA ALA A 278 -13.00 -16.38 -17.20
C ALA A 278 -12.50 -16.92 -18.55
N ASP A 279 -11.70 -16.14 -19.26
CA ASP A 279 -11.13 -16.54 -20.56
C ASP A 279 -10.07 -17.63 -20.38
N ILE A 280 -9.19 -17.51 -19.37
CA ILE A 280 -8.20 -18.55 -19.04
C ILE A 280 -8.93 -19.80 -18.58
N ALA A 281 -9.95 -19.68 -17.70
CA ALA A 281 -10.73 -20.83 -17.24
C ALA A 281 -11.37 -21.58 -18.41
N LYS A 282 -11.97 -20.85 -19.34
CA LYS A 282 -12.57 -21.42 -20.56
C LYS A 282 -11.53 -22.08 -21.47
N ALA A 283 -10.41 -21.38 -21.72
CA ALA A 283 -9.34 -21.91 -22.58
C ALA A 283 -8.71 -23.20 -22.01
N MET A 284 -8.60 -23.28 -20.67
CA MET A 284 -8.03 -24.43 -19.96
C MET A 284 -9.08 -25.48 -19.57
N ASN A 285 -10.35 -25.28 -19.94
CA ASN A 285 -11.49 -26.13 -19.55
C ASN A 285 -11.57 -26.37 -18.02
N LEU A 286 -11.36 -25.31 -17.24
CA LEU A 286 -11.37 -25.35 -15.79
C LEU A 286 -12.65 -24.71 -15.24
N ASN A 287 -13.24 -25.34 -14.23
CA ASN A 287 -14.39 -24.78 -13.51
C ASN A 287 -13.92 -23.97 -12.29
N VAL A 288 -13.07 -22.93 -12.52
CA VAL A 288 -12.53 -22.06 -11.49
C VAL A 288 -12.43 -20.64 -12.06
N GLN A 289 -12.87 -19.64 -11.27
CA GLN A 289 -12.88 -18.24 -11.70
C GLN A 289 -11.95 -17.35 -10.88
N ARG A 290 -11.32 -17.89 -9.85
CA ARG A 290 -10.45 -17.18 -8.91
C ARG A 290 -9.21 -18.00 -8.60
N GLY A 291 -8.14 -17.31 -8.20
CA GLY A 291 -6.88 -17.93 -7.86
C GLY A 291 -5.71 -17.37 -8.67
N ALA A 292 -4.56 -17.98 -8.52
CA ALA A 292 -3.33 -17.58 -9.19
C ALA A 292 -2.99 -18.60 -10.30
N PHE A 293 -3.08 -18.19 -11.55
CA PHE A 293 -2.65 -19.01 -12.68
C PHE A 293 -1.13 -18.99 -12.82
N VAL A 294 -0.50 -20.15 -12.84
CA VAL A 294 0.95 -20.31 -13.00
C VAL A 294 1.29 -20.36 -14.50
N SER A 295 1.90 -19.30 -15.01
CA SER A 295 2.35 -19.23 -16.41
C SER A 295 3.71 -19.88 -16.62
N GLU A 296 4.61 -19.76 -15.64
CA GLU A 296 5.98 -20.28 -15.70
C GLU A 296 6.47 -20.67 -14.30
N VAL A 297 7.28 -21.71 -14.21
CA VAL A 297 7.99 -22.11 -12.98
C VAL A 297 9.49 -21.90 -13.20
N LEU A 298 10.13 -21.11 -12.35
CA LEU A 298 11.55 -20.80 -12.47
C LEU A 298 12.40 -22.05 -12.16
N PRO A 299 13.43 -22.35 -12.96
CA PRO A 299 14.31 -23.48 -12.71
C PRO A 299 14.97 -23.42 -11.33
N ASN A 300 15.15 -24.55 -10.68
CA ASN A 300 15.79 -24.71 -9.37
C ASN A 300 15.08 -24.01 -8.19
N SER A 301 13.91 -23.39 -8.42
CA SER A 301 13.09 -22.76 -7.38
C SER A 301 12.45 -23.77 -6.43
N GLY A 302 11.97 -23.28 -5.28
CA GLY A 302 11.16 -24.06 -4.34
C GLY A 302 9.94 -24.69 -5.01
N SER A 303 9.26 -23.94 -5.89
CA SER A 303 8.13 -24.42 -6.69
C SER A 303 8.52 -25.54 -7.67
N ALA A 304 9.65 -25.40 -8.36
CA ALA A 304 10.15 -26.46 -9.25
C ALA A 304 10.47 -27.74 -8.49
N LYS A 305 11.14 -27.63 -7.34
CA LYS A 305 11.47 -28.76 -6.45
C LYS A 305 10.22 -29.43 -5.88
N ALA A 306 9.16 -28.65 -5.60
CA ALA A 306 7.88 -29.15 -5.12
C ALA A 306 6.99 -29.73 -6.22
N GLY A 307 7.39 -29.63 -7.50
CA GLY A 307 6.67 -30.20 -8.63
C GLY A 307 5.47 -29.37 -9.09
N ILE A 308 5.45 -28.06 -8.83
CA ILE A 308 4.50 -27.12 -9.45
C ILE A 308 4.83 -27.04 -10.94
N LYS A 309 3.80 -26.89 -11.78
CA LYS A 309 3.91 -26.86 -13.24
C LYS A 309 3.22 -25.64 -13.82
N SER A 310 3.69 -25.20 -14.98
CA SER A 310 2.94 -24.26 -15.82
C SER A 310 1.55 -24.85 -16.15
N GLY A 311 0.51 -24.03 -16.06
CA GLY A 311 -0.89 -24.44 -16.20
C GLY A 311 -1.59 -24.81 -14.88
N ASP A 312 -0.87 -24.94 -13.76
CA ASP A 312 -1.50 -25.08 -12.44
C ASP A 312 -2.25 -23.80 -12.06
N VAL A 313 -3.35 -23.95 -11.31
CA VAL A 313 -4.04 -22.82 -10.68
C VAL A 313 -3.95 -22.98 -9.17
N ILE A 314 -3.28 -22.05 -8.49
CA ILE A 314 -3.19 -22.05 -7.03
C ILE A 314 -4.49 -21.45 -6.48
N VAL A 315 -5.22 -22.23 -5.70
CA VAL A 315 -6.55 -21.87 -5.17
C VAL A 315 -6.58 -21.77 -3.64
N SER A 316 -5.53 -22.21 -2.96
CA SER A 316 -5.40 -22.02 -1.51
C SER A 316 -3.93 -21.94 -1.07
N LEU A 317 -3.71 -21.24 0.05
CA LEU A 317 -2.43 -21.11 0.75
C LEU A 317 -2.65 -21.44 2.24
N ASN A 318 -1.94 -22.45 2.74
CA ASN A 318 -2.05 -22.94 4.14
C ASN A 318 -3.51 -23.24 4.54
N GLY A 319 -4.27 -23.86 3.62
CA GLY A 319 -5.68 -24.22 3.84
C GLY A 319 -6.67 -23.07 3.70
N LYS A 320 -6.23 -21.82 3.48
CA LYS A 320 -7.09 -20.66 3.27
C LYS A 320 -7.29 -20.42 1.78
N PRO A 321 -8.54 -20.18 1.33
CA PRO A 321 -8.81 -19.87 -0.07
C PRO A 321 -8.00 -18.67 -0.55
N LEU A 322 -7.60 -18.71 -1.81
CA LEU A 322 -6.85 -17.66 -2.50
C LEU A 322 -7.69 -17.13 -3.66
N ASN A 323 -7.85 -15.81 -3.72
CA ASN A 323 -8.71 -15.18 -4.71
C ASN A 323 -7.96 -14.63 -5.92
N SER A 324 -6.66 -14.31 -5.77
CA SER A 324 -5.89 -13.61 -6.79
C SER A 324 -4.40 -13.96 -6.76
N PHE A 325 -3.72 -13.72 -7.86
CA PHE A 325 -2.25 -13.83 -7.93
C PHE A 325 -1.57 -12.75 -7.07
N ALA A 326 -2.13 -11.55 -7.05
CA ALA A 326 -1.60 -10.46 -6.23
C ALA A 326 -1.69 -10.78 -4.73
N GLU A 327 -2.80 -11.39 -4.27
CA GLU A 327 -2.94 -11.88 -2.89
C GLU A 327 -1.87 -12.94 -2.57
N LEU A 328 -1.67 -13.91 -3.47
CA LEU A 328 -0.60 -14.91 -3.31
C LEU A 328 0.76 -14.23 -3.17
N ARG A 329 1.09 -13.30 -4.08
CA ARG A 329 2.35 -12.58 -4.08
C ARG A 329 2.58 -11.83 -2.78
N SER A 330 1.57 -11.10 -2.30
CA SER A 330 1.65 -10.34 -1.05
C SER A 330 1.88 -11.26 0.16
N ARG A 331 1.11 -12.35 0.29
CA ARG A 331 1.27 -13.31 1.39
C ARG A 331 2.63 -14.02 1.39
N ILE A 332 3.11 -14.42 0.21
CA ILE A 332 4.43 -15.07 0.06
C ILE A 332 5.57 -14.08 0.35
N ALA A 333 5.51 -12.87 -0.20
CA ALA A 333 6.55 -11.87 -0.03
C ALA A 333 6.69 -11.38 1.42
N THR A 334 5.65 -11.51 2.24
CA THR A 334 5.69 -11.17 3.68
C THR A 334 6.06 -12.37 4.56
N THR A 335 6.16 -13.57 3.99
CA THR A 335 6.58 -14.79 4.70
C THR A 335 8.10 -14.96 4.61
N GLU A 336 8.74 -15.34 5.71
CA GLU A 336 10.20 -15.53 5.76
C GLU A 336 10.69 -16.63 4.80
N PRO A 337 11.86 -16.44 4.16
CA PRO A 337 12.53 -17.49 3.40
C PRO A 337 12.79 -18.73 4.24
N GLY A 338 12.76 -19.91 3.60
CA GLY A 338 12.91 -21.20 4.28
C GLY A 338 11.63 -21.71 4.93
N THR A 339 10.58 -20.88 5.05
CA THR A 339 9.28 -21.32 5.54
C THR A 339 8.64 -22.28 4.55
N LYS A 340 8.06 -23.36 5.07
CA LYS A 340 7.25 -24.30 4.30
C LYS A 340 5.83 -23.82 4.24
N VAL A 341 5.28 -23.72 3.03
CA VAL A 341 3.89 -23.34 2.79
C VAL A 341 3.16 -24.46 2.06
N LYS A 342 1.91 -24.70 2.44
CA LYS A 342 1.05 -25.68 1.77
C LYS A 342 0.19 -24.96 0.73
N LEU A 343 0.31 -25.36 -0.52
CA LEU A 343 -0.48 -24.84 -1.64
C LEU A 343 -1.50 -25.89 -2.09
N GLY A 344 -2.77 -25.49 -2.20
CA GLY A 344 -3.78 -26.26 -2.90
C GLY A 344 -3.84 -25.80 -4.35
N LEU A 345 -3.66 -26.73 -5.27
CA LEU A 345 -3.62 -26.49 -6.70
C LEU A 345 -4.80 -27.17 -7.39
N LEU A 346 -5.20 -26.63 -8.53
CA LEU A 346 -5.95 -27.35 -9.55
C LEU A 346 -5.02 -27.63 -10.73
N ARG A 347 -4.75 -28.90 -11.02
CA ARG A 347 -3.98 -29.39 -12.16
C ARG A 347 -4.87 -30.24 -13.05
N ASP A 348 -5.07 -29.82 -14.29
CA ASP A 348 -6.01 -30.49 -15.22
C ASP A 348 -7.40 -30.67 -14.59
N GLY A 349 -7.86 -29.69 -13.82
CA GLY A 349 -9.14 -29.72 -13.12
C GLY A 349 -9.19 -30.60 -11.87
N LYS A 350 -8.10 -31.26 -11.48
CA LYS A 350 -8.02 -32.13 -10.30
C LYS A 350 -7.31 -31.42 -9.14
N PRO A 351 -7.80 -31.51 -7.90
CA PRO A 351 -7.12 -30.95 -6.75
C PRO A 351 -5.81 -31.69 -6.45
N VAL A 352 -4.76 -30.92 -6.18
CA VAL A 352 -3.43 -31.41 -5.79
C VAL A 352 -2.90 -30.53 -4.67
N ASP A 353 -2.45 -31.12 -3.57
CA ASP A 353 -1.75 -30.42 -2.50
C ASP A 353 -0.25 -30.57 -2.66
N VAL A 354 0.50 -29.47 -2.55
CA VAL A 354 1.96 -29.47 -2.55
C VAL A 354 2.51 -28.64 -1.39
N GLU A 355 3.62 -29.10 -0.82
CA GLU A 355 4.38 -28.32 0.17
C GLU A 355 5.60 -27.69 -0.52
N VAL A 356 5.73 -26.38 -0.43
CA VAL A 356 6.82 -25.61 -1.03
C VAL A 356 7.63 -24.97 0.07
N THR A 357 8.96 -25.12 0.03
CA THR A 357 9.87 -24.34 0.85
C THR A 357 10.19 -23.02 0.10
N LEU A 358 9.91 -21.89 0.73
CA LEU A 358 10.16 -20.58 0.11
C LEU A 358 11.65 -20.34 -0.04
N ASP A 359 12.06 -19.93 -1.23
CA ASP A 359 13.40 -19.41 -1.47
C ASP A 359 13.55 -18.01 -0.88
N LYS A 360 14.79 -17.55 -0.69
CA LYS A 360 15.05 -16.13 -0.37
C LYS A 360 14.84 -15.32 -1.66
N SER A 361 14.00 -14.30 -1.60
CA SER A 361 13.99 -13.27 -2.63
C SER A 361 15.32 -12.53 -2.51
N THR A 362 16.26 -12.84 -3.39
CA THR A 362 17.39 -11.93 -3.61
C THR A 362 16.81 -10.73 -4.35
N SER A 363 17.30 -9.54 -4.07
CA SER A 363 16.89 -8.31 -4.79
C SER A 363 16.94 -8.48 -6.31
N SER A 364 17.78 -9.40 -6.82
CA SER A 364 17.87 -9.79 -8.23
C SER A 364 16.62 -10.50 -8.78
N THR A 365 15.78 -11.14 -7.94
CA THR A 365 14.57 -11.85 -8.42
C THR A 365 13.32 -10.97 -8.41
N ALA A 366 13.26 -9.94 -7.58
CA ALA A 366 12.22 -8.90 -7.68
C ALA A 366 12.30 -8.12 -9.01
N SER A 367 13.46 -8.14 -9.64
CA SER A 367 13.80 -7.42 -10.87
C SER A 367 13.34 -8.11 -12.16
N ALA A 368 13.08 -9.43 -12.15
CA ALA A 368 12.61 -10.14 -13.34
C ALA A 368 11.20 -9.73 -13.78
N GLU A 369 10.51 -8.93 -12.97
CA GLU A 369 9.18 -8.36 -13.25
C GLU A 369 9.21 -6.92 -13.79
N LEU A 370 10.37 -6.35 -14.08
CA LEU A 370 10.43 -5.09 -14.83
C LEU A 370 10.02 -5.37 -16.28
N ILE A 371 8.79 -5.04 -16.59
CA ILE A 371 7.94 -5.53 -17.69
C ILE A 371 8.28 -4.88 -19.05
N ILE A 372 9.50 -4.44 -19.28
CA ILE A 372 9.88 -4.05 -20.64
C ILE A 372 10.85 -5.04 -21.23
N PRO A 373 10.58 -5.53 -22.46
CA PRO A 373 11.44 -6.49 -23.14
C PRO A 373 12.91 -6.10 -23.19
N ALA A 374 13.18 -4.78 -23.30
CA ALA A 374 14.53 -4.24 -23.39
C ALA A 374 15.38 -4.42 -22.12
N LEU A 375 14.79 -4.66 -20.95
CA LEU A 375 15.51 -4.91 -19.69
C LEU A 375 15.60 -6.41 -19.35
N GLN A 376 15.09 -7.30 -20.20
CA GLN A 376 15.17 -8.75 -19.97
C GLN A 376 16.61 -9.22 -19.90
N GLY A 377 16.90 -10.06 -18.89
CA GLY A 377 18.21 -10.61 -18.63
C GLY A 377 19.11 -9.70 -17.78
N ALA A 378 18.58 -8.58 -17.24
CA ALA A 378 19.23 -7.84 -16.18
C ALA A 378 18.53 -8.12 -14.83
N SER A 379 19.31 -8.11 -13.75
CA SER A 379 18.82 -8.13 -12.39
C SER A 379 19.18 -6.84 -11.68
N PHE A 380 18.28 -6.36 -10.82
CA PHE A 380 18.35 -5.04 -10.22
C PHE A 380 18.16 -5.11 -8.70
N SER A 381 18.78 -4.20 -7.96
CA SER A 381 18.54 -3.99 -6.53
C SER A 381 18.47 -2.50 -6.22
N ASP A 382 17.76 -2.15 -5.16
CA ASP A 382 17.84 -0.79 -4.63
C ASP A 382 19.23 -0.58 -4.03
N GLY A 383 19.85 0.56 -4.33
CA GLY A 383 21.19 0.84 -3.86
C GLY A 383 21.46 2.32 -3.66
N GLN A 384 22.65 2.58 -3.11
CA GLN A 384 23.10 3.93 -2.82
C GLN A 384 24.55 4.10 -3.26
N MET A 385 24.87 5.21 -3.89
CA MET A 385 26.23 5.60 -4.23
C MET A 385 27.00 6.04 -2.98
N LYS A 386 28.33 6.14 -3.09
CA LYS A 386 29.19 6.61 -2.00
C LYS A 386 28.89 8.03 -1.52
N ASP A 387 28.32 8.85 -2.38
CA ASP A 387 27.90 10.23 -2.09
C ASP A 387 26.51 10.34 -1.46
N GLY A 388 25.84 9.20 -1.19
CA GLY A 388 24.51 9.15 -0.63
C GLY A 388 23.39 9.15 -1.68
N THR A 389 23.68 9.26 -2.96
CA THR A 389 22.66 9.25 -4.03
C THR A 389 22.04 7.86 -4.14
N LYS A 390 20.72 7.77 -3.96
CA LYS A 390 19.94 6.53 -4.15
C LYS A 390 19.68 6.29 -5.63
N GLY A 391 19.60 5.01 -6.02
CA GLY A 391 19.30 4.58 -7.37
C GLY A 391 19.08 3.08 -7.46
N VAL A 392 18.88 2.56 -8.68
CA VAL A 392 18.70 1.14 -8.96
C VAL A 392 19.99 0.56 -9.50
N VAL A 393 20.63 -0.31 -8.71
CA VAL A 393 21.88 -0.99 -9.07
C VAL A 393 21.56 -2.18 -9.99
N ILE A 394 22.38 -2.37 -11.02
CA ILE A 394 22.34 -3.54 -11.90
C ILE A 394 23.27 -4.60 -11.33
N ASP A 395 22.71 -5.65 -10.72
CA ASP A 395 23.46 -6.71 -10.05
C ASP A 395 24.07 -7.70 -11.04
N ASN A 396 23.37 -7.97 -12.15
CA ASN A 396 23.84 -8.87 -13.20
C ASN A 396 23.20 -8.51 -14.54
N VAL A 397 23.89 -8.83 -15.64
CA VAL A 397 23.36 -8.76 -17.00
C VAL A 397 23.78 -10.05 -17.72
N ASP A 398 22.80 -10.82 -18.17
CA ASP A 398 23.04 -12.08 -18.89
C ASP A 398 23.63 -11.79 -20.28
N LYS A 399 24.66 -12.55 -20.66
CA LYS A 399 25.30 -12.40 -21.97
C LYS A 399 24.29 -12.65 -23.10
N GLY A 400 24.22 -11.74 -24.06
CA GLY A 400 23.33 -11.84 -25.21
C GLY A 400 21.86 -11.50 -24.92
N SER A 401 21.51 -11.13 -23.68
CA SER A 401 20.17 -10.69 -23.31
C SER A 401 19.81 -9.35 -23.98
N ALA A 402 18.51 -9.01 -23.97
CA ALA A 402 18.05 -7.70 -24.42
C ALA A 402 18.71 -6.57 -23.63
N ALA A 403 18.87 -6.71 -22.33
CA ALA A 403 19.56 -5.76 -21.48
C ALA A 403 21.03 -5.53 -21.88
N ALA A 404 21.74 -6.63 -22.24
CA ALA A 404 23.11 -6.52 -22.75
C ALA A 404 23.17 -5.79 -24.10
N GLN A 405 22.18 -6.03 -24.98
CA GLN A 405 22.10 -5.41 -26.31
C GLN A 405 21.84 -3.90 -26.23
N VAL A 406 21.08 -3.43 -25.24
CA VAL A 406 20.88 -1.99 -25.02
C VAL A 406 22.04 -1.33 -24.27
N GLY A 407 23.07 -2.11 -23.91
CA GLY A 407 24.32 -1.59 -23.33
C GLY A 407 24.32 -1.47 -21.81
N LEU A 408 23.43 -2.15 -21.09
CA LEU A 408 23.51 -2.26 -19.63
C LEU A 408 24.65 -3.18 -19.21
N HIS A 409 25.35 -2.81 -18.16
CA HIS A 409 26.42 -3.60 -17.54
C HIS A 409 26.16 -3.82 -16.06
N LYS A 410 26.74 -4.88 -15.53
CA LYS A 410 26.81 -5.11 -14.09
C LYS A 410 27.45 -3.91 -13.41
N ASP A 411 26.99 -3.58 -12.19
CA ASP A 411 27.42 -2.46 -11.35
C ASP A 411 27.06 -1.07 -11.90
N ASP A 412 26.31 -0.98 -13.01
CA ASP A 412 25.67 0.27 -13.40
C ASP A 412 24.60 0.65 -12.39
N ILE A 413 24.36 1.96 -12.20
CA ILE A 413 23.32 2.46 -11.30
C ILE A 413 22.37 3.36 -12.08
N ILE A 414 21.11 2.96 -12.22
CA ILE A 414 20.07 3.78 -12.84
C ILE A 414 19.64 4.85 -11.82
N ILE A 415 19.83 6.11 -12.17
CA ILE A 415 19.48 7.27 -11.35
C ILE A 415 18.36 8.10 -11.95
N GLY A 416 17.93 7.80 -13.16
CA GLY A 416 16.87 8.54 -13.84
C GLY A 416 16.29 7.81 -15.05
N LEU A 417 15.05 8.17 -15.42
CA LEU A 417 14.35 7.73 -16.62
C LEU A 417 13.54 8.91 -17.18
N ASN A 418 13.73 9.20 -18.48
CA ASN A 418 13.04 10.30 -19.18
C ASN A 418 13.06 11.64 -18.42
N ARG A 419 14.22 12.01 -17.87
CA ARG A 419 14.43 13.21 -17.02
C ARG A 419 13.78 13.14 -15.64
N GLN A 420 13.11 12.06 -15.30
CA GLN A 420 12.58 11.84 -13.95
C GLN A 420 13.66 11.12 -13.12
N ARG A 421 13.93 11.62 -11.91
CA ARG A 421 14.86 10.97 -10.97
C ARG A 421 14.28 9.65 -10.50
N ILE A 422 15.13 8.64 -10.38
CA ILE A 422 14.76 7.29 -9.89
C ILE A 422 15.63 6.97 -8.69
N HIS A 423 14.99 6.67 -7.56
CA HIS A 423 15.66 6.35 -6.31
C HIS A 423 15.50 4.88 -5.91
N SER A 424 14.53 4.19 -6.51
CA SER A 424 14.20 2.80 -6.19
C SER A 424 13.64 2.05 -7.39
N ILE A 425 13.64 0.71 -7.30
CA ILE A 425 13.00 -0.17 -8.28
C ILE A 425 11.50 0.12 -8.37
N ALA A 426 10.86 0.45 -7.25
CA ALA A 426 9.44 0.79 -7.23
C ALA A 426 9.14 2.04 -8.07
N GLU A 427 9.95 3.09 -7.95
CA GLU A 427 9.84 4.29 -8.79
C GLU A 427 10.12 3.99 -10.27
N LEU A 428 11.17 3.20 -10.55
CA LEU A 428 11.49 2.78 -11.92
C LEU A 428 10.31 2.05 -12.55
N ARG A 429 9.72 1.12 -11.82
CA ARG A 429 8.53 0.35 -12.25
C ARG A 429 7.35 1.27 -12.54
N LYS A 430 7.00 2.16 -11.62
CA LYS A 430 5.88 3.10 -11.76
C LYS A 430 5.97 3.95 -13.04
N VAL A 431 7.19 4.39 -13.38
CA VAL A 431 7.41 5.17 -14.61
C VAL A 431 7.29 4.29 -15.86
N LEU A 432 7.78 3.06 -15.81
CA LEU A 432 7.72 2.09 -16.91
C LEU A 432 6.30 1.57 -17.17
N GLU A 433 5.47 1.43 -16.15
CA GLU A 433 4.04 1.07 -16.28
C GLU A 433 3.24 2.08 -17.10
N GLY A 434 3.65 3.35 -17.07
CA GLY A 434 3.11 4.40 -17.94
C GLY A 434 3.37 4.19 -19.44
N LYS A 435 4.12 3.14 -19.84
CA LYS A 435 4.47 2.78 -21.22
C LYS A 435 4.93 3.98 -22.05
N PRO A 436 5.94 4.72 -21.60
CA PRO A 436 6.41 5.89 -22.35
C PRO A 436 6.88 5.47 -23.74
N PRO A 437 6.59 6.25 -24.79
CA PRO A 437 6.92 5.90 -26.18
C PRO A 437 8.42 5.84 -26.46
N VAL A 438 9.23 6.48 -25.63
CA VAL A 438 10.70 6.44 -25.65
C VAL A 438 11.17 6.34 -24.22
N ILE A 439 12.15 5.46 -23.96
CA ILE A 439 12.76 5.27 -22.67
C ILE A 439 14.23 5.65 -22.75
N ALA A 440 14.62 6.73 -22.07
CA ALA A 440 16.00 7.16 -21.90
C ALA A 440 16.42 6.94 -20.44
N LEU A 441 17.19 5.88 -20.18
CA LEU A 441 17.75 5.61 -18.86
C LEU A 441 18.98 6.49 -18.63
N ASN A 442 19.03 7.20 -17.52
CA ASN A 442 20.24 7.82 -17.02
C ASN A 442 20.93 6.86 -16.05
N VAL A 443 22.13 6.44 -16.41
CA VAL A 443 22.89 5.40 -15.73
C VAL A 443 24.26 5.96 -15.32
N ILE A 444 24.66 5.70 -14.09
CA ILE A 444 26.04 5.93 -13.63
C ILE A 444 26.85 4.65 -13.83
N ARG A 445 27.93 4.77 -14.58
CA ARG A 445 28.91 3.71 -14.80
C ARG A 445 30.27 4.17 -14.27
N GLY A 446 30.72 3.61 -13.17
CA GLY A 446 31.90 4.15 -12.47
C GLY A 446 31.66 5.57 -11.98
N ASN A 447 32.30 6.56 -12.61
CA ASN A 447 32.11 7.98 -12.28
C ASN A 447 31.46 8.79 -13.43
N GLU A 448 30.99 8.12 -14.48
CA GLU A 448 30.43 8.77 -15.66
C GLU A 448 28.90 8.58 -15.69
N SER A 449 28.19 9.65 -16.04
CA SER A 449 26.75 9.60 -16.31
C SER A 449 26.52 9.39 -17.81
N ILE A 450 25.83 8.32 -18.17
CA ILE A 450 25.51 7.96 -19.54
C ILE A 450 24.01 7.82 -19.74
N TYR A 451 23.52 8.10 -20.95
CA TYR A 451 22.12 7.87 -21.32
C TYR A 451 22.04 6.69 -22.28
N LEU A 452 21.21 5.72 -21.92
CA LEU A 452 20.87 4.56 -22.74
C LEU A 452 19.45 4.72 -23.27
N LEU A 453 19.29 4.66 -24.60
CA LEU A 453 17.98 4.75 -25.26
C LEU A 453 17.44 3.34 -25.52
N LEU A 454 16.29 3.04 -24.94
CA LEU A 454 15.55 1.82 -25.15
C LEU A 454 14.43 2.11 -26.16
N ARG A 455 14.34 1.28 -27.20
CA ARG A 455 13.33 1.37 -28.26
C ARG A 455 12.40 0.17 -28.23
#